data_48704d25c3112a62771fb0bbcae0e6e9
#
_entry.id   48704d25c3112a62771fb0bbcae0e6e9
#
_cell.length_a   1.000
_cell.length_b   1.000
_cell.length_c   1.000
_cell.angle_alpha   90.00
_cell.angle_beta   90.00
_cell.angle_gamma   90.00
#
_symmetry.space_group_name_H-M   'P 1'
#
loop_
_entity.id
_entity.type
_entity.pdbx_description
1 polymer ?
#
loop_
_entity_poly.entity_id
_entity_poly.type
_entity_poly.pdbx_seq_one_letter_code
_entity_poly.pdbx_strand_id
1 'polypeptide(L)'
;MATDHQAEIEALRKTFQQISSVSNPEGLRKRIAELTEASAAPDLWDDQDKAQSVTSKLSHAQAELDKINAMSAALDDLETLKEMADEEAGSDPETAAELYSDLERELGQVGADMSELEIRTLLSGKYDEREAVVTIRSG
;
A
#
# COMPACT_ATOMS: atom_id res chain seq x y z
N MET A 1 18.73 -12.81 22.46
CA MET A 1 18.56 -13.31 21.16
C MET A 1 18.09 -12.25 20.19
N ALA A 2 18.83 -12.11 19.21
CA ALA A 2 18.51 -11.07 18.24
C ALA A 2 17.27 -11.41 17.47
N THR A 3 16.50 -10.39 17.18
CA THR A 3 15.33 -10.53 16.34
C THR A 3 15.79 -10.88 14.92
N ASP A 4 15.05 -11.78 14.30
CA ASP A 4 15.35 -12.11 12.93
C ASP A 4 14.69 -11.08 12.03
N HIS A 5 15.40 -10.00 11.76
CA HIS A 5 14.88 -8.91 10.97
C HIS A 5 14.56 -9.35 9.54
N GLN A 6 15.38 -10.26 9.02
CA GLN A 6 15.15 -10.77 7.68
C GLN A 6 13.81 -11.50 7.59
N ALA A 7 13.50 -12.31 8.58
CA ALA A 7 12.24 -13.03 8.59
C ALA A 7 11.06 -12.08 8.68
N GLU A 8 11.21 -11.02 9.47
CA GLU A 8 10.14 -10.04 9.60
C GLU A 8 9.92 -9.28 8.29
N ILE A 9 11.00 -8.91 7.63
CA ILE A 9 10.89 -8.22 6.35
C ILE A 9 10.24 -9.13 5.31
N GLU A 10 10.63 -10.38 5.29
CA GLU A 10 10.06 -11.34 4.35
C GLU A 10 8.58 -11.57 4.61
N ALA A 11 8.19 -11.61 5.87
CA ALA A 11 6.79 -11.75 6.22
C ALA A 11 5.98 -10.55 5.74
N LEU A 12 6.55 -9.36 5.88
CA LEU A 12 5.89 -8.16 5.40
C LEU A 12 5.78 -8.15 3.88
N ARG A 13 6.82 -8.61 3.19
CA ARG A 13 6.77 -8.70 1.73
C ARG A 13 5.69 -9.65 1.26
N LYS A 14 5.55 -10.75 1.99
CA LYS A 14 4.54 -11.74 1.66
C LYS A 14 3.14 -11.15 1.81
N THR A 15 2.94 -10.45 2.91
CA THR A 15 1.67 -9.77 3.14
C THR A 15 1.41 -8.73 2.05
N PHE A 16 2.45 -8.01 1.68
CA PHE A 16 2.34 -7.00 0.64
C PHE A 16 1.95 -7.62 -0.71
N GLN A 17 2.51 -8.79 -1.00
CA GLN A 17 2.17 -9.50 -2.23
C GLN A 17 0.69 -9.88 -2.25
N GLN A 18 0.17 -10.30 -1.10
CA GLN A 18 -1.24 -10.63 -1.00
C GLN A 18 -2.10 -9.39 -1.22
N ILE A 19 -1.69 -8.28 -0.62
CA ILE A 19 -2.41 -7.02 -0.79
C ILE A 19 -2.39 -6.60 -2.26
N SER A 20 -1.22 -6.68 -2.89
CA SER A 20 -1.08 -6.30 -4.29
C SER A 20 -1.94 -7.17 -5.19
N SER A 21 -2.01 -8.45 -4.86
CA SER A 21 -2.81 -9.38 -5.63
C SER A 21 -4.28 -8.99 -5.63
N VAL A 22 -4.79 -8.58 -4.46
CA VAL A 22 -6.17 -8.17 -4.32
C VAL A 22 -6.40 -6.79 -4.91
N SER A 23 -5.49 -5.87 -4.65
CA SER A 23 -5.62 -4.48 -5.12
C SER A 23 -5.42 -4.35 -6.61
N ASN A 24 -4.60 -5.22 -7.19
CA ASN A 24 -4.30 -5.19 -8.61
C ASN A 24 -3.77 -3.84 -9.06
N PRO A 25 -2.50 -3.52 -8.72
CA PRO A 25 -1.95 -2.20 -9.05
C PRO A 25 -1.96 -1.89 -10.55
N GLU A 26 -1.80 -2.91 -11.38
CA GLU A 26 -1.86 -2.71 -12.83
C GLU A 26 -3.25 -2.26 -13.25
N GLY A 27 -4.26 -2.88 -12.68
CA GLY A 27 -5.63 -2.48 -12.92
C GLY A 27 -5.91 -1.08 -12.43
N LEU A 28 -5.29 -0.72 -11.30
CA LEU A 28 -5.42 0.65 -10.77
C LEU A 28 -4.83 1.66 -11.73
N ARG A 29 -3.65 1.37 -12.26
CA ARG A 29 -3.00 2.28 -13.20
C ARG A 29 -3.84 2.46 -14.46
N LYS A 30 -4.40 1.37 -14.93
CA LYS A 30 -5.26 1.40 -16.09
C LYS A 30 -6.49 2.24 -15.83
N ARG A 31 -7.10 2.01 -14.68
CA ARG A 31 -8.28 2.75 -14.27
C ARG A 31 -7.98 4.24 -14.12
N ILE A 32 -6.83 4.56 -13.56
CA ILE A 32 -6.42 5.95 -13.41
C ILE A 32 -6.25 6.60 -14.78
N ALA A 33 -5.64 5.89 -15.72
CA ALA A 33 -5.47 6.42 -17.06
C ALA A 33 -6.83 6.67 -17.72
N GLU A 34 -7.76 5.74 -17.56
CA GLU A 34 -9.10 5.87 -18.14
C GLU A 34 -9.86 7.04 -17.51
N LEU A 35 -9.75 7.16 -16.20
CA LEU A 35 -10.43 8.23 -15.49
C LEU A 35 -9.81 9.58 -15.81
N THR A 36 -8.49 9.60 -15.98
CA THR A 36 -7.80 10.83 -16.36
C THR A 36 -8.27 11.29 -17.74
N GLU A 37 -8.40 10.35 -18.65
CA GLU A 37 -8.89 10.66 -19.98
C GLU A 37 -10.32 11.18 -19.91
N ALA A 38 -11.15 10.52 -19.11
CA ALA A 38 -12.53 10.92 -18.96
C ALA A 38 -12.63 12.32 -18.36
N SER A 39 -11.73 12.65 -17.43
CA SER A 39 -11.77 13.97 -16.79
C SER A 39 -11.32 15.08 -17.72
N ALA A 40 -10.61 14.71 -18.79
CA ALA A 40 -10.18 15.69 -19.79
C ALA A 40 -11.20 15.90 -20.90
N ALA A 41 -12.23 15.08 -20.96
CA ALA A 41 -13.25 15.20 -21.99
C ALA A 41 -14.05 16.47 -21.79
N PRO A 42 -14.22 17.27 -22.86
CA PRO A 42 -14.97 18.53 -22.73
C PRO A 42 -16.41 18.34 -22.30
N ASP A 43 -17.02 17.25 -22.76
CA ASP A 43 -18.43 16.96 -22.50
C ASP A 43 -18.68 16.69 -21.01
N LEU A 44 -17.65 16.24 -20.32
CA LEU A 44 -17.80 15.83 -18.92
C LEU A 44 -18.31 17.00 -18.07
N TRP A 45 -17.80 18.17 -18.33
CA TRP A 45 -18.10 19.34 -17.52
C TRP A 45 -19.49 19.90 -17.77
N ASP A 46 -20.17 19.40 -18.78
CA ASP A 46 -21.56 19.74 -18.99
C ASP A 46 -22.47 19.06 -17.97
N ASP A 47 -22.00 17.94 -17.42
CA ASP A 47 -22.74 17.20 -16.40
C ASP A 47 -21.91 17.21 -15.11
N GLN A 48 -22.31 18.09 -14.17
CA GLN A 48 -21.56 18.26 -12.93
C GLN A 48 -21.48 17.00 -12.09
N ASP A 49 -22.58 16.26 -12.02
CA ASP A 49 -22.63 15.03 -11.24
C ASP A 49 -21.65 14.01 -11.79
N LYS A 50 -21.60 13.91 -13.09
CA LYS A 50 -20.69 12.97 -13.74
C LYS A 50 -19.25 13.41 -13.54
N ALA A 51 -18.98 14.69 -13.68
CA ALA A 51 -17.64 15.23 -13.48
C ALA A 51 -17.17 14.96 -12.08
N GLN A 52 -18.04 15.19 -11.09
CA GLN A 52 -17.69 14.95 -9.70
C GLN A 52 -17.43 13.47 -9.45
N SER A 53 -18.24 12.62 -10.05
CA SER A 53 -18.05 11.17 -9.90
C SER A 53 -16.71 10.72 -10.45
N VAL A 54 -16.36 11.20 -11.64
CA VAL A 54 -15.11 10.84 -12.29
C VAL A 54 -13.91 11.32 -11.47
N THR A 55 -13.93 12.59 -11.04
CA THR A 55 -12.81 13.14 -10.28
C THR A 55 -12.67 12.47 -8.92
N SER A 56 -13.79 12.12 -8.30
CA SER A 56 -13.77 11.43 -7.02
C SER A 56 -13.16 10.04 -7.17
N LYS A 57 -13.57 9.31 -8.19
CA LYS A 57 -13.02 7.98 -8.46
C LYS A 57 -11.55 8.04 -8.79
N LEU A 58 -11.16 9.05 -9.55
CA LEU A 58 -9.75 9.23 -9.90
C LEU A 58 -8.93 9.49 -8.65
N SER A 59 -9.44 10.35 -7.78
CA SER A 59 -8.76 10.68 -6.53
C SER A 59 -8.59 9.44 -5.66
N HIS A 60 -9.63 8.63 -5.56
CA HIS A 60 -9.58 7.40 -4.77
C HIS A 60 -8.59 6.40 -5.33
N ALA A 61 -8.62 6.21 -6.64
CA ALA A 61 -7.71 5.26 -7.28
C ALA A 61 -6.27 5.70 -7.15
N GLN A 62 -6.04 7.00 -7.31
CA GLN A 62 -4.69 7.56 -7.17
C GLN A 62 -4.17 7.38 -5.74
N ALA A 63 -5.03 7.65 -4.76
CA ALA A 63 -4.64 7.50 -3.36
C ALA A 63 -4.30 6.06 -3.04
N GLU A 64 -5.07 5.12 -3.57
CA GLU A 64 -4.81 3.71 -3.35
C GLU A 64 -3.48 3.28 -3.96
N LEU A 65 -3.24 3.71 -5.19
CA LEU A 65 -1.98 3.38 -5.84
C LEU A 65 -0.80 4.00 -5.12
N ASP A 66 -0.97 5.24 -4.64
CA ASP A 66 0.08 5.91 -3.88
C ASP A 66 0.42 5.14 -2.62
N LYS A 67 -0.58 4.60 -1.94
CA LYS A 67 -0.34 3.83 -0.73
C LYS A 67 0.42 2.55 -1.02
N ILE A 68 0.06 1.89 -2.12
CA ILE A 68 0.75 0.66 -2.52
C ILE A 68 2.20 0.97 -2.86
N ASN A 69 2.43 2.03 -3.62
CA ASN A 69 3.78 2.43 -3.99
C ASN A 69 4.60 2.84 -2.78
N ALA A 70 3.99 3.56 -1.85
CA ALA A 70 4.68 3.97 -0.62
C ALA A 70 5.06 2.77 0.21
N MET A 71 4.19 1.77 0.29
CA MET A 71 4.48 0.56 1.05
C MET A 71 5.63 -0.22 0.41
N SER A 72 5.63 -0.30 -0.91
CA SER A 72 6.71 -0.96 -1.63
C SER A 72 8.04 -0.28 -1.35
N ALA A 73 8.05 1.04 -1.39
CA ALA A 73 9.26 1.81 -1.09
C ALA A 73 9.71 1.60 0.35
N ALA A 74 8.76 1.53 1.27
CA ALA A 74 9.07 1.32 2.68
C ALA A 74 9.73 -0.04 2.90
N LEU A 75 9.26 -1.06 2.19
CA LEU A 75 9.86 -2.39 2.29
C LEU A 75 11.30 -2.38 1.75
N ASP A 76 11.52 -1.67 0.65
CA ASP A 76 12.87 -1.54 0.10
C ASP A 76 13.77 -0.81 1.09
N ASP A 77 13.25 0.22 1.75
CA ASP A 77 14.01 0.96 2.74
C ASP A 77 14.40 0.07 3.92
N LEU A 78 13.50 -0.81 4.34
CA LEU A 78 13.80 -1.74 5.42
C LEU A 78 14.96 -2.65 5.05
N GLU A 79 14.96 -3.15 3.84
CA GLU A 79 16.03 -4.03 3.39
C GLU A 79 17.35 -3.28 3.31
N THR A 80 17.32 -2.05 2.81
CA THR A 80 18.52 -1.23 2.74
C THR A 80 19.07 -0.95 4.14
N LEU A 81 18.18 -0.60 5.04
CA LEU A 81 18.59 -0.31 6.41
C LEU A 81 19.21 -1.53 7.08
N LYS A 82 18.61 -2.70 6.84
CA LYS A 82 19.15 -3.94 7.37
C LYS A 82 20.54 -4.23 6.82
N GLU A 83 20.71 -4.04 5.52
CA GLU A 83 22.02 -4.24 4.91
C GLU A 83 23.06 -3.32 5.49
N MET A 84 22.69 -2.05 5.69
CA MET A 84 23.61 -1.09 6.27
C MET A 84 23.98 -1.50 7.69
N ALA A 85 22.99 -1.94 8.47
CA ALA A 85 23.25 -2.36 9.85
C ALA A 85 24.14 -3.59 9.88
N ASP A 86 23.90 -4.55 8.99
CA ASP A 86 24.70 -5.75 8.93
C ASP A 86 26.16 -5.44 8.55
N GLU A 87 26.34 -4.49 7.66
CA GLU A 87 27.66 -4.05 7.24
C GLU A 87 28.40 -3.40 8.41
N GLU A 88 27.71 -2.50 9.11
CA GLU A 88 28.33 -1.80 10.22
C GLU A 88 28.62 -2.73 11.39
N ALA A 89 27.88 -3.80 11.50
CA ALA A 89 28.12 -4.77 12.58
C ALA A 89 29.53 -5.34 12.49
N GLY A 90 30.09 -5.39 11.29
CA GLY A 90 31.45 -5.88 11.12
C GLY A 90 32.52 -4.84 11.34
N SER A 91 32.19 -3.55 11.28
CA SER A 91 33.19 -2.50 11.42
C SER A 91 32.95 -1.56 12.59
N ASP A 92 31.69 -1.21 12.87
CA ASP A 92 31.36 -0.29 13.95
C ASP A 92 30.10 -0.79 14.67
N PRO A 93 30.29 -1.63 15.71
CA PRO A 93 29.13 -2.19 16.41
C PRO A 93 28.20 -1.15 17.01
N GLU A 94 28.75 0.00 17.40
CA GLU A 94 27.92 1.05 17.98
C GLU A 94 26.95 1.62 16.95
N THR A 95 27.48 1.93 15.79
CA THR A 95 26.65 2.42 14.70
C THR A 95 25.66 1.35 14.27
N ALA A 96 26.11 0.10 14.23
CA ALA A 96 25.23 -1.01 13.88
C ALA A 96 24.06 -1.10 14.86
N ALA A 97 24.32 -0.92 16.15
CA ALA A 97 23.26 -0.98 17.14
C ALA A 97 22.23 0.10 16.93
N GLU A 98 22.68 1.29 16.55
CA GLU A 98 21.77 2.40 16.26
C GLU A 98 20.93 2.09 15.03
N LEU A 99 21.56 1.53 14.01
CA LEU A 99 20.84 1.19 12.78
C LEU A 99 19.82 0.08 13.02
N TYR A 100 20.19 -0.91 13.82
CA TYR A 100 19.22 -1.96 14.17
C TYR A 100 18.06 -1.40 14.99
N SER A 101 18.34 -0.44 15.85
CA SER A 101 17.28 0.20 16.62
C SER A 101 16.31 0.94 15.69
N ASP A 102 16.88 1.66 14.74
CA ASP A 102 16.06 2.35 13.74
C ASP A 102 15.26 1.35 12.91
N LEU A 103 15.90 0.25 12.52
CA LEU A 103 15.26 -0.79 11.75
C LEU A 103 14.06 -1.37 12.49
N GLU A 104 14.23 -1.64 13.78
CA GLU A 104 13.16 -2.20 14.59
C GLU A 104 12.00 -1.23 14.69
N ARG A 105 12.30 0.05 14.83
CA ARG A 105 11.25 1.06 14.90
C ARG A 105 10.51 1.15 13.60
N GLU A 106 11.22 1.13 12.48
CA GLU A 106 10.57 1.19 11.18
C GLU A 106 9.81 -0.08 10.87
N LEU A 107 10.34 -1.22 11.30
CA LEU A 107 9.60 -2.48 11.14
C LEU A 107 8.26 -2.42 11.85
N GLY A 108 8.25 -1.85 13.05
CA GLY A 108 7.00 -1.69 13.78
C GLY A 108 6.04 -0.77 13.06
N GLN A 109 6.55 0.33 12.54
CA GLN A 109 5.72 1.30 11.84
C GLN A 109 5.17 0.71 10.54
N VAL A 110 6.05 0.11 9.74
CA VAL A 110 5.63 -0.49 8.48
C VAL A 110 4.67 -1.64 8.73
N GLY A 111 4.93 -2.42 9.77
CA GLY A 111 4.04 -3.51 10.14
C GLY A 111 2.65 -3.02 10.48
N ALA A 112 2.56 -1.94 11.23
CA ALA A 112 1.26 -1.36 11.58
C ALA A 112 0.56 -0.82 10.34
N ASP A 113 1.29 -0.12 9.50
CA ASP A 113 0.73 0.42 8.27
C ASP A 113 0.29 -0.70 7.34
N MET A 114 1.09 -1.76 7.27
CA MET A 114 0.78 -2.92 6.45
C MET A 114 -0.50 -3.59 6.91
N SER A 115 -0.64 -3.77 8.23
CA SER A 115 -1.85 -4.38 8.79
C SER A 115 -3.08 -3.56 8.45
N GLU A 116 -2.96 -2.26 8.58
CA GLU A 116 -4.07 -1.38 8.26
C GLU A 116 -4.45 -1.48 6.81
N LEU A 117 -3.44 -1.47 5.95
CA LEU A 117 -3.67 -1.58 4.52
C LEU A 117 -4.26 -2.92 4.16
N GLU A 118 -3.78 -3.97 4.80
CA GLU A 118 -4.28 -5.32 4.57
C GLU A 118 -5.76 -5.42 4.94
N ILE A 119 -6.11 -4.94 6.11
CA ILE A 119 -7.49 -4.97 6.57
C ILE A 119 -8.37 -4.19 5.62
N ARG A 120 -7.93 -3.01 5.26
CA ARG A 120 -8.72 -2.15 4.37
C ARG A 120 -8.91 -2.80 3.01
N THR A 121 -7.83 -3.35 2.46
CA THR A 121 -7.86 -3.95 1.13
C THR A 121 -8.73 -5.20 1.10
N LEU A 122 -8.51 -6.08 2.06
CA LEU A 122 -9.24 -7.34 2.09
C LEU A 122 -10.70 -7.14 2.43
N LEU A 123 -10.98 -6.25 3.38
CA LEU A 123 -12.36 -5.97 3.74
C LEU A 123 -13.08 -5.25 2.60
N SER A 124 -12.38 -4.33 1.96
CA SER A 124 -12.96 -3.59 0.85
C SER A 124 -13.33 -4.54 -0.29
N GLY A 125 -12.42 -5.45 -0.62
CA GLY A 125 -12.69 -6.42 -1.67
C GLY A 125 -13.87 -7.31 -1.33
N LYS A 126 -13.87 -7.84 -0.12
CA LYS A 126 -14.96 -8.65 0.36
C LYS A 126 -16.25 -7.85 0.47
N TYR A 127 -16.09 -6.65 0.96
CA TYR A 127 -17.23 -5.78 1.20
C TYR A 127 -17.92 -5.44 -0.12
N ASP A 128 -17.14 -5.21 -1.14
CA ASP A 128 -17.72 -4.90 -2.45
C ASP A 128 -18.61 -6.02 -2.94
N GLU A 129 -18.14 -7.24 -2.79
CA GLU A 129 -18.93 -8.39 -3.15
C GLU A 129 -20.18 -8.49 -2.30
N ARG A 130 -20.00 -8.31 -1.02
CA ARG A 130 -21.10 -8.38 -0.09
C ARG A 130 -22.05 -7.22 -0.23
N GLU A 131 -21.52 -6.09 -0.60
CA GLU A 131 -22.32 -4.90 -0.73
C GLU A 131 -23.45 -5.10 -1.72
N ALA A 132 -23.13 -5.78 -2.81
CA ALA A 132 -24.18 -6.11 -3.78
C ALA A 132 -25.29 -6.92 -3.12
N VAL A 133 -24.90 -7.88 -2.30
CA VAL A 133 -25.87 -8.73 -1.62
C VAL A 133 -26.62 -7.96 -0.53
N VAL A 134 -25.88 -7.19 0.23
CA VAL A 134 -26.47 -6.41 1.33
C VAL A 134 -27.45 -5.40 0.78
N THR A 135 -27.08 -4.75 -0.28
CA THR A 135 -27.96 -3.77 -0.90
C THR A 135 -29.27 -4.42 -1.31
N ILE A 136 -29.18 -5.57 -1.92
CA ILE A 136 -30.37 -6.32 -2.32
C ILE A 136 -31.20 -6.66 -1.10
N ARG A 137 -30.55 -7.09 -0.05
CA ARG A 137 -31.26 -7.50 1.15
C ARG A 137 -31.90 -6.33 1.85
N SER A 138 -31.19 -5.23 1.91
CA SER A 138 -31.72 -4.04 2.54
C SER A 138 -32.91 -3.50 1.80
N GLY A 139 -32.84 -3.64 0.50
CA GLY A 139 -33.95 -3.23 -0.31
C GLY A 139 -35.13 -4.10 -0.04
#